data_65da1508504c7901445b770b12acfee3
#
_entry.id   65da1508504c7901445b770b12acfee3
#
_cell.length_a   1.000
_cell.length_b   1.000
_cell.length_c   1.000
_cell.angle_alpha   90.00
_cell.angle_beta   90.00
_cell.angle_gamma   90.00
#
_symmetry.space_group_name_H-M   'P 1'
#
loop_
_entity.id
_entity.type
_entity.pdbx_description
1 polymer ?
#
loop_
_entity_poly.entity_id
_entity_poly.type
_entity_poly.pdbx_seq_one_letter_code
_entity_poly.pdbx_strand_id
1 'polypeptide(L)'
;MATASLSTHVLDTGAGRPAPGVAVELSHDGRVIASVRTGDDGRVGLAADLAPGRYRLAFLPPSPFFHRVELEIELAAGHYHVPLLVSAYSCASYRGS
;
A
#
# COMPACT_ATOMS: atom_id res chain seq x y z
N MET A 1 10.04 21.17 -9.29
CA MET A 1 8.68 20.82 -8.84
C MET A 1 8.77 19.78 -7.73
N ALA A 2 8.01 19.97 -6.65
CA ALA A 2 8.00 19.02 -5.56
C ALA A 2 7.28 17.73 -5.98
N THR A 3 7.84 16.60 -5.66
CA THR A 3 7.29 15.30 -5.97
C THR A 3 7.10 14.46 -4.71
N ALA A 4 6.38 13.36 -4.84
CA ALA A 4 6.11 12.44 -3.75
C ALA A 4 6.71 11.05 -4.03
N SER A 5 6.98 10.31 -2.97
CA SER A 5 7.31 8.90 -3.04
C SER A 5 6.38 8.13 -2.10
N LEU A 6 6.22 6.84 -2.36
CA LEU A 6 5.25 6.02 -1.65
C LEU A 6 5.82 4.65 -1.31
N SER A 7 5.63 4.22 -0.09
CA SER A 7 5.96 2.87 0.36
C SER A 7 4.83 2.31 1.23
N THR A 8 4.85 1.00 1.42
CA THR A 8 3.88 0.31 2.25
C THR A 8 4.53 -0.75 3.11
N HIS A 9 3.79 -1.24 4.09
CA HIS A 9 4.20 -2.33 4.98
C HIS A 9 2.93 -3.11 5.32
N VAL A 10 2.85 -4.37 4.89
CA VAL A 10 1.68 -5.20 5.18
C VAL A 10 1.99 -6.08 6.38
N LEU A 11 1.14 -5.98 7.39
CA LEU A 11 1.28 -6.70 8.65
C LEU A 11 0.09 -7.63 8.84
N ASP A 12 0.36 -8.92 9.01
CA ASP A 12 -0.66 -9.91 9.35
C ASP A 12 -0.81 -9.89 10.88
N THR A 13 -1.81 -9.17 11.36
CA THR A 13 -2.04 -9.00 12.80
C THR A 13 -2.63 -10.26 13.43
N GLY A 14 -3.24 -11.14 12.65
CA GLY A 14 -3.69 -12.45 13.13
C GLY A 14 -2.52 -13.38 13.43
N ALA A 15 -1.51 -13.39 12.57
CA ALA A 15 -0.30 -14.18 12.76
C ALA A 15 0.74 -13.47 13.63
N GLY A 16 0.61 -12.16 13.82
CA GLY A 16 1.55 -11.36 14.60
C GLY A 16 2.88 -11.15 13.93
N ARG A 17 2.89 -11.05 12.59
CA ARG A 17 4.14 -10.90 11.81
C ARG A 17 3.89 -10.22 10.47
N PRO A 18 4.95 -9.73 9.79
CA PRO A 18 4.83 -9.17 8.45
C PRO A 18 4.30 -10.19 7.44
N ALA A 19 3.62 -9.70 6.42
CA ALA A 19 3.06 -10.52 5.34
C ALA A 19 3.92 -10.37 4.07
N PRO A 20 4.70 -11.41 3.71
CA PRO A 20 5.50 -11.37 2.49
C PRO A 20 4.67 -11.70 1.26
N GLY A 21 5.12 -11.26 0.09
CA GLY A 21 4.54 -11.65 -1.20
C GLY A 21 3.16 -11.10 -1.48
N VAL A 22 2.70 -10.08 -0.75
CA VAL A 22 1.39 -9.48 -0.97
C VAL A 22 1.45 -8.57 -2.19
N ALA A 23 0.55 -8.78 -3.15
CA ALA A 23 0.47 -7.97 -4.34
C ALA A 23 -0.09 -6.59 -4.02
N VAL A 24 0.57 -5.55 -4.49
CA VAL A 24 0.19 -4.15 -4.28
C VAL A 24 0.27 -3.42 -5.60
N GLU A 25 -0.77 -2.65 -5.93
CA GLU A 25 -0.83 -1.85 -7.14
C GLU A 25 -1.03 -0.39 -6.81
N LEU A 26 -0.38 0.48 -7.56
CA LEU A 26 -0.62 1.92 -7.52
C LEU A 26 -1.19 2.36 -8.86
N SER A 27 -2.32 3.08 -8.82
CA SER A 27 -2.99 3.59 -10.02
C SER A 27 -3.18 5.09 -9.93
N HIS A 28 -3.20 5.73 -11.09
CA HIS A 28 -3.46 7.17 -11.22
C HIS A 28 -4.27 7.38 -12.50
N ASP A 29 -5.38 8.09 -12.38
CA ASP A 29 -6.30 8.37 -13.52
C ASP A 29 -6.69 7.09 -14.26
N GLY A 30 -7.00 6.02 -13.52
CA GLY A 30 -7.44 4.75 -14.08
C GLY A 30 -6.33 3.90 -14.69
N ARG A 31 -5.07 4.31 -14.54
CA ARG A 31 -3.94 3.61 -15.12
C ARG A 31 -3.03 3.07 -14.02
N VAL A 32 -2.69 1.78 -14.09
CA VAL A 32 -1.73 1.17 -13.17
C VAL A 32 -0.33 1.69 -13.51
N ILE A 33 0.34 2.31 -12.54
CA ILE A 33 1.67 2.86 -12.72
C ILE A 33 2.73 2.08 -11.94
N ALA A 34 2.34 1.22 -11.01
CA ALA A 34 3.25 0.31 -10.32
C ALA A 34 2.50 -0.93 -9.88
N SER A 35 3.16 -2.08 -9.99
CA SER A 35 2.62 -3.37 -9.56
C SER A 35 3.77 -4.14 -8.95
N VAL A 36 3.70 -4.36 -7.63
CA VAL A 36 4.81 -4.89 -6.84
C VAL A 36 4.30 -5.93 -5.84
N ARG A 37 5.22 -6.58 -5.14
CA ARG A 37 4.90 -7.50 -4.04
C ARG A 37 5.76 -7.16 -2.84
N THR A 38 5.19 -7.32 -1.64
CA THR A 38 5.94 -7.09 -0.41
C THR A 38 7.09 -8.07 -0.28
N GLY A 39 8.19 -7.61 0.31
CA GLY A 39 9.34 -8.45 0.62
C GLY A 39 9.11 -9.32 1.85
N ASP A 40 10.15 -10.01 2.29
CA ASP A 40 10.07 -10.92 3.43
C ASP A 40 9.68 -10.21 4.73
N ASP A 41 10.00 -8.93 4.84
CA ASP A 41 9.65 -8.10 5.97
C ASP A 41 8.28 -7.42 5.84
N GLY A 42 7.53 -7.74 4.77
CA GLY A 42 6.23 -7.14 4.49
C GLY A 42 6.31 -5.75 3.87
N ARG A 43 7.49 -5.23 3.61
CA ARG A 43 7.69 -3.88 3.09
C ARG A 43 7.93 -3.88 1.59
N VAL A 44 7.55 -2.79 0.94
CA VAL A 44 7.92 -2.54 -0.45
C VAL A 44 7.75 -1.06 -0.78
N GLY A 45 8.67 -0.52 -1.57
CA GLY A 45 8.51 0.79 -2.19
C GLY A 45 7.70 0.65 -3.47
N LEU A 46 6.76 1.57 -3.68
CA LEU A 46 5.90 1.52 -4.87
C LEU A 46 6.41 2.41 -5.99
N ALA A 47 6.70 3.67 -5.66
CA ALA A 47 7.11 4.63 -6.69
C ALA A 47 7.76 5.84 -6.07
N ALA A 48 8.49 6.58 -6.91
CA ALA A 48 9.10 7.85 -6.56
C ALA A 48 8.82 8.87 -7.66
N ASP A 49 9.11 10.12 -7.38
CA ASP A 49 8.94 11.22 -8.34
C ASP A 49 7.50 11.34 -8.86
N LEU A 50 6.54 11.07 -7.97
CA LEU A 50 5.12 11.16 -8.30
C LEU A 50 4.66 12.62 -8.25
N ALA A 51 3.92 13.05 -9.28
CA ALA A 51 3.29 14.37 -9.28
C ALA A 51 2.23 14.42 -8.17
N PRO A 52 2.02 15.59 -7.54
CA PRO A 52 0.92 15.75 -6.60
C PRO A 52 -0.42 15.39 -7.23
N GLY A 53 -1.30 14.76 -6.47
CA GLY A 53 -2.61 14.37 -6.96
C GLY A 53 -3.20 13.21 -6.20
N ARG A 54 -4.30 12.70 -6.74
CA ARG A 54 -5.05 11.61 -6.15
C ARG A 54 -4.67 10.29 -6.79
N TYR A 55 -4.33 9.32 -5.95
CA TYR A 55 -3.87 8.00 -6.37
C TYR A 55 -4.71 6.92 -5.70
N ARG A 56 -4.75 5.74 -6.33
CA ARG A 56 -5.41 4.57 -5.75
C ARG A 56 -4.38 3.51 -5.44
N LEU A 57 -4.39 3.05 -4.18
CA LEU A 57 -3.50 2.01 -3.70
C LEU A 57 -4.35 0.76 -3.42
N ALA A 58 -4.03 -0.35 -4.07
CA ALA A 58 -4.80 -1.58 -3.96
C ALA A 58 -3.93 -2.73 -3.51
N PHE A 59 -4.48 -3.55 -2.62
CA PHE A 59 -3.80 -4.72 -2.04
C PHE A 59 -4.64 -5.96 -2.30
N LEU A 60 -3.97 -7.09 -2.52
CA LEU A 60 -4.58 -8.42 -2.42
C LEU A 60 -4.13 -9.02 -1.10
N PRO A 61 -4.85 -8.78 0.00
CA PRO A 61 -4.36 -9.08 1.34
C PRO A 61 -4.46 -10.56 1.68
N PRO A 62 -3.65 -11.04 2.65
CA PRO A 62 -3.75 -12.42 3.13
C PRO A 62 -4.94 -12.58 4.06
N SER A 63 -6.15 -12.58 3.51
CA SER A 63 -7.40 -12.67 4.25
C SER A 63 -8.34 -13.63 3.53
N PRO A 64 -9.09 -14.46 4.28
CA PRO A 64 -10.11 -15.30 3.67
C PRO A 64 -11.39 -14.52 3.33
N PHE A 65 -11.51 -13.29 3.81
CA PHE A 65 -12.71 -12.48 3.66
C PHE A 65 -12.50 -11.27 2.75
N PHE A 66 -11.43 -10.50 2.98
CA PHE A 66 -11.12 -9.34 2.16
C PHE A 66 -10.35 -9.78 0.93
N HIS A 67 -11.02 -9.81 -0.21
CA HIS A 67 -10.39 -10.20 -1.47
C HIS A 67 -9.46 -9.10 -1.98
N ARG A 68 -9.88 -7.84 -1.82
CA ARG A 68 -9.14 -6.68 -2.31
C ARG A 68 -9.41 -5.49 -1.39
N VAL A 69 -8.35 -4.76 -1.05
CA VAL A 69 -8.47 -3.52 -0.28
C VAL A 69 -7.98 -2.39 -1.17
N GLU A 70 -8.82 -1.39 -1.40
CA GLU A 70 -8.46 -0.21 -2.19
C GLU A 70 -8.56 1.03 -1.32
N LEU A 71 -7.53 1.86 -1.41
CA LEU A 71 -7.46 3.14 -0.72
C LEU A 71 -7.27 4.23 -1.75
N GLU A 72 -8.06 5.28 -1.65
CA GLU A 72 -7.85 6.48 -2.45
C GLU A 72 -7.14 7.49 -1.58
N ILE A 73 -5.95 7.95 -2.03
CA ILE A 73 -5.06 8.77 -1.22
C ILE A 73 -4.66 10.03 -1.98
N GLU A 74 -4.41 11.09 -1.23
CA GLU A 74 -3.95 12.35 -1.78
C GLU A 74 -2.46 12.50 -1.49
N LEU A 75 -1.66 12.64 -2.54
CA LEU A 75 -0.22 12.87 -2.42
C LEU A 75 0.12 14.31 -2.74
N ALA A 76 0.92 14.93 -1.90
CA ALA A 76 1.51 16.23 -2.16
C ALA A 76 3.01 16.07 -2.35
N ALA A 77 3.85 16.73 -1.57
CA ALA A 77 5.30 16.58 -1.63
C ALA A 77 5.80 15.73 -0.48
N GLY A 78 6.89 15.00 -0.69
CA GLY A 78 7.56 14.24 0.36
C GLY A 78 7.28 12.75 0.30
N HIS A 79 7.76 12.04 1.30
CA HIS A 79 7.58 10.59 1.38
C HIS A 79 6.32 10.24 2.16
N TYR A 80 5.53 9.32 1.61
CA TYR A 80 4.33 8.79 2.25
C TYR A 80 4.51 7.31 2.50
N HIS A 81 4.24 6.90 3.72
CA HIS A 81 4.23 5.48 4.11
C HIS A 81 2.81 5.12 4.51
N VAL A 82 2.20 4.17 3.78
CA VAL A 82 0.81 3.78 3.97
C VAL A 82 0.78 2.29 4.30
N PRO A 83 0.87 1.91 5.58
CA PRO A 83 0.84 0.50 5.97
C PRO A 83 -0.58 -0.06 5.93
N LEU A 84 -0.66 -1.38 5.79
CA LEU A 84 -1.91 -2.12 5.88
C LEU A 84 -1.79 -3.16 6.99
N LEU A 85 -2.65 -3.05 7.99
CA LEU A 85 -2.79 -4.06 9.03
C LEU A 85 -3.99 -4.92 8.68
N VAL A 86 -3.78 -6.23 8.56
CA VAL A 86 -4.83 -7.13 8.12
C VAL A 86 -4.88 -8.37 9.03
N SER A 87 -6.09 -8.77 9.37
CA SER A 87 -6.38 -10.06 10.00
C SER A 87 -7.43 -10.76 9.16
N ALA A 88 -7.91 -11.91 9.61
CA ALA A 88 -8.87 -12.69 8.83
C ALA A 88 -10.11 -11.86 8.43
N TYR A 89 -10.61 -11.00 9.32
CA TYR A 89 -11.86 -10.28 9.09
C TYR A 89 -11.77 -8.78 9.40
N SER A 90 -10.57 -8.22 9.46
CA SER A 90 -10.38 -6.82 9.81
C SER A 90 -9.19 -6.23 9.06
N CYS A 91 -9.36 -4.99 8.58
CA CYS A 91 -8.28 -4.25 7.94
C CYS A 91 -8.24 -2.83 8.49
N ALA A 92 -7.04 -2.30 8.62
CA ALA A 92 -6.84 -0.91 9.01
C ALA A 92 -5.66 -0.34 8.25
N SER A 93 -5.74 0.94 7.95
CA SER A 93 -4.66 1.66 7.30
C SER A 93 -4.55 3.06 7.88
N TYR A 94 -3.39 3.66 7.74
CA TYR A 94 -3.14 5.02 8.20
C TYR A 94 -1.94 5.58 7.46
N ARG A 95 -1.73 6.88 7.56
CA ARG A 95 -0.51 7.48 7.05
C ARG A 95 0.58 7.35 8.11
N GLY A 96 1.63 6.60 7.81
CA GLY A 96 2.82 6.52 8.65
C GLY A 96 3.63 7.81 8.58
N SER A 97 4.39 8.06 9.58
CA SER A 97 5.26 9.24 9.62
C SER A 97 6.65 8.95 9.09
#